data_8977cbc336564827b55fb5fc7b69b293
#
_entry.id   8977cbc336564827b55fb5fc7b69b293
#
_cell.length_a   1.000
_cell.length_b   1.000
_cell.length_c   1.000
_cell.angle_alpha   90.00
_cell.angle_beta   90.00
_cell.angle_gamma   90.00
#
_symmetry.space_group_name_H-M   'P 1'
#
loop_
_entity.id
_entity.type
_entity.pdbx_description
1 polymer ?
#
loop_
_entity_poly.entity_id
_entity_poly.type
_entity_poly.pdbx_seq_one_letter_code
_entity_poly.pdbx_strand_id
1 'polypeptide(L)'
;MRVSKEGLIMSQLINRYSEGVFIISATPFTEIGELDLSSTNSMVDFYLNSGVSGMTILGIMGEAQKLTAAESLTFANHIISRVGGRIPIVVGVSGASLDNMKRLSQSVMDAGASGVMVAPMPGLGTETKLDQYYKQVCQALGPEVPICLQDYPQTTGVQFSVETIIKLTAENEQIVMLKHEDWPGLTKLS
;
A
#
# COMPACT_ATOMS: atom_id res chain seq x y z
N MET A 1 -16.17 -10.93 -9.68
CA MET A 1 -16.35 -10.76 -8.23
C MET A 1 -15.83 -12.02 -7.55
N ARG A 2 -14.73 -11.94 -6.81
CA ARG A 2 -14.20 -13.08 -6.02
C ARG A 2 -15.02 -13.18 -4.73
N VAL A 3 -15.44 -14.37 -4.37
CA VAL A 3 -16.13 -14.64 -3.10
C VAL A 3 -15.15 -15.43 -2.23
N SER A 4 -14.96 -15.01 -0.99
CA SER A 4 -14.14 -15.76 -0.02
C SER A 4 -14.85 -17.08 0.36
N LYS A 5 -14.11 -18.01 1.01
CA LYS A 5 -14.68 -19.27 1.53
C LYS A 5 -15.81 -19.05 2.54
N GLU A 6 -15.97 -17.85 3.06
CA GLU A 6 -16.99 -17.45 4.04
C GLU A 6 -18.10 -16.55 3.45
N GLY A 7 -18.18 -16.42 2.11
CA GLY A 7 -19.22 -15.64 1.46
C GLY A 7 -19.03 -14.11 1.52
N LEU A 8 -17.91 -13.62 2.01
CA LEU A 8 -17.56 -12.20 1.96
C LEU A 8 -17.28 -11.77 0.51
N ILE A 9 -17.83 -10.63 0.11
CA ILE A 9 -17.50 -9.98 -1.16
C ILE A 9 -16.07 -9.46 -1.05
N MET A 10 -15.13 -10.06 -1.81
CA MET A 10 -13.77 -9.55 -1.89
C MET A 10 -13.72 -8.38 -2.87
N SER A 11 -13.01 -7.32 -2.50
CA SER A 11 -12.73 -6.22 -3.42
C SER A 11 -11.93 -6.71 -4.64
N GLN A 12 -12.08 -6.03 -5.76
CA GLN A 12 -11.29 -6.31 -6.96
C GLN A 12 -9.82 -5.98 -6.66
N LEU A 13 -8.88 -6.84 -7.09
CA LEU A 13 -7.45 -6.54 -7.01
C LEU A 13 -7.13 -5.31 -7.85
N ILE A 14 -6.21 -4.46 -7.36
CA ILE A 14 -5.66 -3.38 -8.17
C ILE A 14 -4.90 -3.95 -9.36
N ASN A 15 -4.92 -3.24 -10.47
CA ASN A 15 -4.27 -3.62 -11.72
C ASN A 15 -3.94 -2.36 -12.53
N ARG A 16 -3.30 -2.53 -13.68
CA ARG A 16 -2.88 -1.40 -14.57
C ARG A 16 -4.03 -0.54 -15.11
N TYR A 17 -5.28 -0.97 -14.94
CA TYR A 17 -6.48 -0.23 -15.37
C TYR A 17 -7.23 0.37 -14.18
N SER A 18 -6.68 0.28 -12.97
CA SER A 18 -7.27 0.93 -11.79
C SER A 18 -7.22 2.44 -11.97
N GLU A 19 -8.36 3.10 -11.81
CA GLU A 19 -8.52 4.53 -12.08
C GLU A 19 -9.34 5.21 -10.98
N GLY A 20 -9.33 6.54 -10.99
CA GLY A 20 -10.07 7.36 -10.05
C GLY A 20 -9.23 7.87 -8.89
N VAL A 21 -9.90 8.24 -7.80
CA VAL A 21 -9.28 8.85 -6.61
C VAL A 21 -9.06 7.80 -5.53
N PHE A 22 -7.81 7.48 -5.25
CA PHE A 22 -7.41 6.66 -4.10
C PHE A 22 -7.00 7.59 -2.95
N ILE A 23 -7.85 7.69 -1.93
CA ILE A 23 -7.55 8.52 -0.77
C ILE A 23 -6.39 7.92 0.04
N ILE A 24 -5.45 8.78 0.47
CA ILE A 24 -4.41 8.37 1.42
C ILE A 24 -4.94 8.61 2.83
N SER A 25 -5.23 7.54 3.55
CA SER A 25 -5.88 7.59 4.84
C SER A 25 -4.92 7.97 5.96
N ALA A 26 -5.40 8.82 6.87
CA ALA A 26 -4.79 8.99 8.19
C ALA A 26 -5.05 7.76 9.08
N THR A 27 -4.37 7.71 10.23
CA THR A 27 -4.63 6.74 11.30
C THR A 27 -5.11 7.54 12.53
N PRO A 28 -6.38 7.45 12.91
CA PRO A 28 -6.89 8.12 14.11
C PRO A 28 -6.31 7.51 15.39
N PHE A 29 -5.91 8.37 16.32
CA PHE A 29 -5.46 8.01 17.65
C PHE A 29 -6.28 8.71 18.71
N THR A 30 -6.42 8.08 19.87
CA THR A 30 -6.97 8.71 21.08
C THR A 30 -6.01 9.75 21.64
N GLU A 31 -6.46 10.55 22.60
CA GLU A 31 -5.60 11.53 23.29
C GLU A 31 -4.42 10.90 24.03
N ILE A 32 -4.50 9.63 24.36
CA ILE A 32 -3.43 8.87 25.02
C ILE A 32 -2.57 8.05 24.04
N GLY A 33 -2.79 8.22 22.72
CA GLY A 33 -1.97 7.60 21.68
C GLY A 33 -2.34 6.17 21.28
N GLU A 34 -3.48 5.65 21.73
CA GLU A 34 -4.01 4.36 21.28
C GLU A 34 -4.78 4.49 19.96
N LEU A 35 -4.91 3.40 19.17
CA LEU A 35 -5.73 3.39 17.98
C LEU A 35 -7.21 3.73 18.31
N ASP A 36 -7.75 4.76 17.66
CA ASP A 36 -9.17 5.11 17.77
C ASP A 36 -9.97 4.45 16.64
N LEU A 37 -10.43 3.24 16.91
CA LEU A 37 -11.26 2.50 15.96
C LEU A 37 -12.64 3.09 15.75
N SER A 38 -13.16 3.86 16.71
CA SER A 38 -14.44 4.55 16.60
C SER A 38 -14.36 5.69 15.59
N SER A 39 -13.36 6.57 15.75
CA SER A 39 -13.09 7.64 14.77
C SER A 39 -12.69 7.09 13.42
N THR A 40 -12.01 5.93 13.38
CA THR A 40 -11.70 5.22 12.13
C THR A 40 -12.98 4.83 11.36
N ASN A 41 -14.03 4.37 12.04
CA ASN A 41 -15.31 4.08 11.39
C ASN A 41 -15.91 5.32 10.72
N SER A 42 -15.95 6.44 11.44
CA SER A 42 -16.48 7.70 10.94
C SER A 42 -15.68 8.22 9.74
N MET A 43 -14.36 8.10 9.80
CA MET A 43 -13.45 8.47 8.72
C MET A 43 -13.68 7.60 7.46
N VAL A 44 -13.80 6.30 7.62
CA VAL A 44 -14.09 5.38 6.49
C VAL A 44 -15.44 5.71 5.85
N ASP A 45 -16.47 5.93 6.66
CA ASP A 45 -17.80 6.31 6.15
C ASP A 45 -17.75 7.64 5.40
N PHE A 46 -17.02 8.62 5.91
CA PHE A 46 -16.82 9.90 5.23
C PHE A 46 -16.15 9.71 3.85
N TYR A 47 -15.08 8.90 3.75
CA TYR A 47 -14.42 8.63 2.49
C TYR A 47 -15.35 7.95 1.48
N LEU A 48 -16.08 6.92 1.92
CA LEU A 48 -17.04 6.21 1.07
C LEU A 48 -18.16 7.13 0.57
N ASN A 49 -18.71 7.98 1.45
CA ASN A 49 -19.75 8.95 1.10
C ASN A 49 -19.23 10.07 0.19
N SER A 50 -17.92 10.35 0.23
CA SER A 50 -17.26 11.30 -0.68
C SER A 50 -17.00 10.74 -2.07
N GLY A 51 -17.31 9.46 -2.31
CA GLY A 51 -17.20 8.84 -3.64
C GLY A 51 -15.79 8.52 -4.08
N VAL A 52 -14.86 8.24 -3.15
CA VAL A 52 -13.50 7.81 -3.50
C VAL A 52 -13.55 6.46 -4.24
N SER A 53 -12.66 6.28 -5.20
CA SER A 53 -12.55 5.07 -6.01
C SER A 53 -11.75 3.95 -5.32
N GLY A 54 -10.93 4.31 -4.36
CA GLY A 54 -10.12 3.38 -3.58
C GLY A 54 -9.53 4.04 -2.33
N MET A 55 -8.85 3.28 -1.51
CA MET A 55 -8.23 3.75 -0.28
C MET A 55 -6.83 3.16 -0.12
N THR A 56 -5.85 4.00 0.27
CA THR A 56 -4.53 3.55 0.68
C THR A 56 -4.37 3.80 2.17
N ILE A 57 -4.08 2.77 2.93
CA ILE A 57 -3.89 2.81 4.39
C ILE A 57 -2.45 2.42 4.76
N LEU A 58 -2.03 2.72 5.97
CA LEU A 58 -0.67 2.43 6.46
C LEU A 58 0.43 2.99 5.55
N GLY A 59 0.16 4.12 4.91
CA GLY A 59 1.18 4.91 4.22
C GLY A 59 1.96 5.81 5.18
N ILE A 60 2.82 6.67 4.62
CA ILE A 60 3.62 7.64 5.41
C ILE A 60 2.67 8.64 6.11
N MET A 61 1.65 9.14 5.43
CA MET A 61 0.64 10.02 6.03
C MET A 61 -0.17 9.30 7.13
N GLY A 62 -0.37 7.99 6.99
CA GLY A 62 -1.01 7.14 8.01
C GLY A 62 -0.08 6.76 9.16
N GLU A 63 1.12 7.34 9.24
CA GLU A 63 2.08 7.16 10.33
C GLU A 63 2.48 5.69 10.61
N ALA A 64 2.45 4.86 9.57
CA ALA A 64 2.67 3.40 9.68
C ALA A 64 3.94 3.02 10.45
N GLN A 65 5.02 3.81 10.32
CA GLN A 65 6.28 3.57 11.02
C GLN A 65 6.21 3.82 12.54
N LYS A 66 5.13 4.41 13.03
CA LYS A 66 4.90 4.65 14.46
C LYS A 66 4.05 3.55 15.10
N LEU A 67 3.46 2.67 14.29
CA LEU A 67 2.63 1.56 14.77
C LEU A 67 3.49 0.31 14.99
N THR A 68 3.16 -0.45 16.00
CA THR A 68 3.63 -1.83 16.14
C THR A 68 3.03 -2.72 15.05
N ALA A 69 3.62 -3.89 14.83
CA ALA A 69 3.07 -4.86 13.86
C ALA A 69 1.63 -5.31 14.22
N ALA A 70 1.34 -5.41 15.52
CA ALA A 70 0.00 -5.77 16.01
C ALA A 70 -1.03 -4.66 15.74
N GLU A 71 -0.68 -3.40 16.00
CA GLU A 71 -1.54 -2.25 15.69
C GLU A 71 -1.78 -2.11 14.19
N SER A 72 -0.74 -2.25 13.38
CA SER A 72 -0.85 -2.22 11.91
C SER A 72 -1.84 -3.27 11.40
N LEU A 73 -1.74 -4.49 11.90
CA LEU A 73 -2.65 -5.57 11.51
C LEU A 73 -4.08 -5.32 12.01
N THR A 74 -4.24 -4.86 13.26
CA THR A 74 -5.55 -4.53 13.85
C THR A 74 -6.23 -3.42 13.04
N PHE A 75 -5.52 -2.35 12.74
CA PHE A 75 -6.04 -1.22 11.98
C PHE A 75 -6.42 -1.62 10.55
N ALA A 76 -5.54 -2.36 9.86
CA ALA A 76 -5.81 -2.81 8.50
C ALA A 76 -7.05 -3.71 8.44
N ASN A 77 -7.15 -4.72 9.30
CA ASN A 77 -8.29 -5.64 9.34
C ASN A 77 -9.60 -4.90 9.67
N HIS A 78 -9.54 -3.93 10.60
CA HIS A 78 -10.70 -3.12 10.96
C HIS A 78 -11.24 -2.35 9.75
N ILE A 79 -10.36 -1.65 9.00
CA ILE A 79 -10.76 -0.89 7.80
C ILE A 79 -11.25 -1.83 6.70
N ILE A 80 -10.53 -2.92 6.41
CA ILE A 80 -10.92 -3.89 5.38
C ILE A 80 -12.33 -4.43 5.68
N SER A 81 -12.57 -4.82 6.93
CA SER A 81 -13.90 -5.26 7.37
C SER A 81 -14.96 -4.16 7.25
N ARG A 82 -14.64 -2.93 7.67
CA ARG A 82 -15.57 -1.78 7.59
C ARG A 82 -15.91 -1.42 6.15
N VAL A 83 -14.95 -1.44 5.24
CA VAL A 83 -15.16 -1.19 3.82
C VAL A 83 -15.96 -2.33 3.16
N GLY A 84 -15.74 -3.58 3.58
CA GLY A 84 -16.54 -4.72 3.15
C GLY A 84 -16.55 -4.94 1.63
N GLY A 85 -15.42 -4.72 0.95
CA GLY A 85 -15.27 -4.93 -0.49
C GLY A 85 -15.91 -3.87 -1.39
N ARG A 86 -16.46 -2.77 -0.84
CA ARG A 86 -17.13 -1.72 -1.63
C ARG A 86 -16.18 -0.95 -2.55
N ILE A 87 -14.93 -0.76 -2.11
CA ILE A 87 -13.85 -0.15 -2.88
C ILE A 87 -12.55 -0.91 -2.65
N PRO A 88 -11.58 -0.86 -3.57
CA PRO A 88 -10.26 -1.46 -3.39
C PRO A 88 -9.47 -0.77 -2.26
N ILE A 89 -8.75 -1.58 -1.47
CA ILE A 89 -7.85 -1.10 -0.42
C ILE A 89 -6.42 -1.53 -0.73
N VAL A 90 -5.52 -0.56 -0.77
CA VAL A 90 -4.07 -0.76 -0.88
C VAL A 90 -3.44 -0.56 0.50
N VAL A 91 -2.67 -1.52 0.97
CA VAL A 91 -2.06 -1.48 2.31
C VAL A 91 -0.57 -1.22 2.21
N GLY A 92 -0.06 -0.19 2.88
CA GLY A 92 1.37 0.05 3.03
C GLY A 92 2.02 -1.03 3.89
N VAL A 93 3.03 -1.71 3.34
CA VAL A 93 3.73 -2.80 4.02
C VAL A 93 5.24 -2.58 4.11
N SER A 94 5.69 -1.38 3.74
CA SER A 94 7.13 -1.04 3.71
C SER A 94 7.79 -1.23 5.07
N GLY A 95 8.98 -1.81 5.07
CA GLY A 95 9.75 -2.04 6.29
C GLY A 95 11.11 -2.67 6.00
N ALA A 96 11.99 -2.67 7.01
CA ALA A 96 13.34 -3.21 6.88
C ALA A 96 13.39 -4.75 6.81
N SER A 97 12.36 -5.43 7.31
CA SER A 97 12.30 -6.89 7.35
C SER A 97 11.38 -7.42 6.26
N LEU A 98 11.94 -8.14 5.29
CA LEU A 98 11.16 -8.82 4.25
C LEU A 98 10.17 -9.85 4.84
N ASP A 99 10.52 -10.51 5.93
CA ASP A 99 9.64 -11.49 6.59
C ASP A 99 8.42 -10.80 7.22
N ASN A 100 8.61 -9.65 7.90
CA ASN A 100 7.49 -8.86 8.43
C ASN A 100 6.61 -8.32 7.29
N MET A 101 7.21 -7.83 6.22
CA MET A 101 6.50 -7.37 5.03
C MET A 101 5.65 -8.50 4.43
N LYS A 102 6.23 -9.69 4.28
CA LYS A 102 5.54 -10.88 3.78
C LYS A 102 4.35 -11.25 4.68
N ARG A 103 4.57 -11.33 6.01
CA ARG A 103 3.51 -11.69 6.98
C ARG A 103 2.35 -10.71 6.95
N LEU A 104 2.65 -9.40 6.98
CA LEU A 104 1.60 -8.37 6.90
C LEU A 104 0.85 -8.46 5.57
N SER A 105 1.57 -8.59 4.45
CA SER A 105 0.96 -8.72 3.12
C SER A 105 0.03 -9.92 3.05
N GLN A 106 0.47 -11.09 3.48
CA GLN A 106 -0.37 -12.28 3.51
C GLN A 106 -1.64 -12.06 4.32
N SER A 107 -1.49 -11.53 5.55
CA SER A 107 -2.63 -11.31 6.45
C SER A 107 -3.65 -10.33 5.86
N VAL A 108 -3.21 -9.22 5.27
CA VAL A 108 -4.14 -8.22 4.72
C VAL A 108 -4.77 -8.68 3.39
N MET A 109 -4.04 -9.42 2.56
CA MET A 109 -4.58 -9.99 1.33
C MET A 109 -5.63 -11.07 1.65
N ASP A 110 -5.39 -11.93 2.64
CA ASP A 110 -6.35 -12.92 3.11
C ASP A 110 -7.60 -12.26 3.71
N ALA A 111 -7.45 -11.10 4.35
CA ALA A 111 -8.56 -10.31 4.87
C ALA A 111 -9.37 -9.58 3.78
N GLY A 112 -8.87 -9.48 2.55
CA GLY A 112 -9.57 -8.86 1.42
C GLY A 112 -8.99 -7.54 0.92
N ALA A 113 -7.73 -7.22 1.23
CA ALA A 113 -7.03 -6.12 0.58
C ALA A 113 -6.90 -6.35 -0.93
N SER A 114 -6.80 -5.27 -1.69
CA SER A 114 -6.73 -5.29 -3.16
C SER A 114 -5.29 -5.27 -3.69
N GLY A 115 -4.33 -5.02 -2.83
CA GLY A 115 -2.91 -4.96 -3.12
C GLY A 115 -2.15 -4.29 -1.99
N VAL A 116 -0.84 -4.21 -2.15
CA VAL A 116 0.04 -3.60 -1.16
C VAL A 116 0.87 -2.47 -1.76
N MET A 117 1.33 -1.55 -0.93
CA MET A 117 2.21 -0.46 -1.35
C MET A 117 3.58 -0.63 -0.71
N VAL A 118 4.63 -0.50 -1.52
CA VAL A 118 6.01 -0.64 -1.08
C VAL A 118 6.84 0.58 -1.49
N ALA A 119 7.36 1.28 -0.49
CA ALA A 119 8.39 2.29 -0.65
C ALA A 119 9.78 1.64 -0.53
N PRO A 120 10.81 2.19 -1.18
CA PRO A 120 12.18 1.71 -1.01
C PRO A 120 12.69 1.97 0.40
N MET A 121 13.55 1.08 0.89
CA MET A 121 14.28 1.32 2.14
C MET A 121 15.28 2.49 1.98
N PRO A 122 15.47 3.31 3.02
CA PRO A 122 16.55 4.28 3.04
C PRO A 122 17.93 3.65 2.76
N GLY A 123 18.79 4.39 2.04
CA GLY A 123 20.16 3.93 1.75
C GLY A 123 20.32 3.10 0.47
N LEU A 124 19.26 2.91 -0.31
CA LEU A 124 19.34 2.30 -1.65
C LEU A 124 19.78 3.34 -2.68
N GLY A 125 21.02 3.81 -2.58
CA GLY A 125 21.55 4.93 -3.37
C GLY A 125 21.99 4.59 -4.80
N THR A 126 21.74 3.39 -5.32
CA THR A 126 22.07 2.99 -6.70
C THR A 126 20.94 2.18 -7.32
N GLU A 127 20.80 2.31 -8.65
CA GLU A 127 19.80 1.54 -9.42
C GLU A 127 19.95 0.03 -9.24
N THR A 128 21.18 -0.47 -9.19
CA THR A 128 21.44 -1.89 -8.94
C THR A 128 20.90 -2.35 -7.59
N LYS A 129 21.07 -1.55 -6.52
CA LYS A 129 20.51 -1.88 -5.20
C LYS A 129 18.98 -1.82 -5.20
N LEU A 130 18.38 -0.85 -5.90
CA LEU A 130 16.93 -0.76 -6.06
C LEU A 130 16.38 -1.98 -6.79
N ASP A 131 16.98 -2.35 -7.91
CA ASP A 131 16.61 -3.53 -8.68
C ASP A 131 16.66 -4.81 -7.83
N GLN A 132 17.76 -5.04 -7.13
CA GLN A 132 17.92 -6.19 -6.23
C GLN A 132 16.89 -6.18 -5.10
N TYR A 133 16.63 -5.04 -4.50
CA TYR A 133 15.64 -4.90 -3.42
C TYR A 133 14.24 -5.26 -3.91
N TYR A 134 13.78 -4.69 -5.03
CA TYR A 134 12.43 -4.97 -5.52
C TYR A 134 12.28 -6.41 -6.04
N LYS A 135 13.32 -7.01 -6.60
CA LYS A 135 13.33 -8.45 -6.91
C LYS A 135 13.10 -9.31 -5.67
N GLN A 136 13.80 -8.98 -4.57
CA GLN A 136 13.60 -9.67 -3.29
C GLN A 136 12.20 -9.43 -2.71
N VAL A 137 11.68 -8.21 -2.78
CA VAL A 137 10.33 -7.88 -2.37
C VAL A 137 9.31 -8.70 -3.17
N CYS A 138 9.38 -8.65 -4.49
CA CYS A 138 8.47 -9.38 -5.37
C CYS A 138 8.50 -10.89 -5.10
N GLN A 139 9.68 -11.45 -4.91
CA GLN A 139 9.85 -12.86 -4.56
C GLN A 139 9.26 -13.19 -3.19
N ALA A 140 9.47 -12.33 -2.19
CA ALA A 140 8.97 -12.55 -0.84
C ALA A 140 7.43 -12.47 -0.76
N LEU A 141 6.82 -11.55 -1.48
CA LEU A 141 5.36 -11.34 -1.50
C LEU A 141 4.63 -12.39 -2.35
N GLY A 142 5.30 -12.94 -3.37
CA GLY A 142 4.70 -13.87 -4.33
C GLY A 142 4.00 -13.17 -5.50
N PRO A 143 3.84 -13.87 -6.65
CA PRO A 143 3.38 -13.29 -7.90
C PRO A 143 1.91 -12.83 -7.89
N GLU A 144 1.10 -13.36 -6.97
CA GLU A 144 -0.33 -13.07 -6.89
C GLU A 144 -0.66 -11.78 -6.12
N VAL A 145 0.34 -11.14 -5.48
CA VAL A 145 0.15 -9.91 -4.69
C VAL A 145 0.43 -8.69 -5.56
N PRO A 146 -0.59 -7.89 -5.93
CA PRO A 146 -0.38 -6.66 -6.68
C PRO A 146 0.35 -5.61 -5.84
N ILE A 147 1.33 -4.95 -6.45
CA ILE A 147 2.18 -3.96 -5.78
C ILE A 147 1.96 -2.57 -6.39
N CYS A 148 1.70 -1.59 -5.52
CA CYS A 148 1.87 -0.18 -5.81
C CYS A 148 3.29 0.23 -5.41
N LEU A 149 4.13 0.58 -6.39
CA LEU A 149 5.47 1.12 -6.14
C LEU A 149 5.33 2.57 -5.65
N GLN A 150 5.95 2.92 -4.51
CA GLN A 150 5.95 4.29 -4.02
C GLN A 150 7.29 4.98 -4.32
N ASP A 151 7.23 6.06 -5.09
CA ASP A 151 8.35 6.95 -5.41
C ASP A 151 8.18 8.27 -4.63
N TYR A 152 8.83 8.35 -3.45
CA TYR A 152 8.74 9.50 -2.57
C TYR A 152 10.13 9.87 -2.00
N PRO A 153 11.02 10.43 -2.85
CA PRO A 153 12.42 10.68 -2.48
C PRO A 153 12.60 11.67 -1.31
N GLN A 154 11.70 12.63 -1.13
CA GLN A 154 11.76 13.58 -0.03
C GLN A 154 11.72 12.90 1.35
N THR A 155 11.05 11.76 1.46
CA THR A 155 10.94 11.00 2.71
C THR A 155 11.90 9.82 2.76
N THR A 156 12.04 9.08 1.66
CA THR A 156 12.88 7.87 1.62
C THR A 156 14.36 8.17 1.42
N GLY A 157 14.69 9.36 0.86
CA GLY A 157 16.05 9.69 0.42
C GLY A 157 16.51 8.88 -0.79
N VAL A 158 15.60 8.17 -1.47
CA VAL A 158 15.91 7.29 -2.61
C VAL A 158 15.26 7.83 -3.86
N GLN A 159 16.08 8.11 -4.87
CA GLN A 159 15.65 8.58 -6.19
C GLN A 159 15.48 7.40 -7.15
N PHE A 160 14.34 7.36 -7.85
CA PHE A 160 14.18 6.49 -9.01
C PHE A 160 14.42 7.29 -10.29
N SER A 161 15.21 6.74 -11.22
CA SER A 161 15.18 7.21 -12.60
C SER A 161 13.94 6.66 -13.32
N VAL A 162 13.56 7.29 -14.43
CA VAL A 162 12.48 6.80 -15.31
C VAL A 162 12.82 5.40 -15.80
N GLU A 163 14.07 5.19 -16.21
CA GLU A 163 14.59 3.91 -16.70
C GLU A 163 14.46 2.81 -15.63
N THR A 164 14.74 3.13 -14.37
CA THR A 164 14.59 2.18 -13.26
C THR A 164 13.12 1.80 -13.06
N ILE A 165 12.19 2.77 -13.10
CA ILE A 165 10.75 2.50 -12.95
C ILE A 165 10.28 1.61 -14.11
N ILE A 166 10.62 1.95 -15.36
CA ILE A 166 10.26 1.16 -16.54
C ILE A 166 10.79 -0.26 -16.43
N LYS A 167 12.06 -0.42 -16.05
CA LYS A 167 12.69 -1.73 -15.90
C LYS A 167 11.97 -2.56 -14.82
N LEU A 168 11.73 -1.98 -13.63
CA LEU A 168 11.07 -2.68 -12.53
C LEU A 168 9.67 -3.16 -12.91
N THR A 169 8.89 -2.33 -13.60
CA THR A 169 7.54 -2.68 -14.03
C THR A 169 7.52 -3.70 -15.18
N ALA A 170 8.54 -3.69 -16.05
CA ALA A 170 8.66 -4.66 -17.13
C ALA A 170 9.13 -6.05 -16.64
N GLU A 171 10.00 -6.09 -15.62
CA GLU A 171 10.53 -7.34 -15.08
C GLU A 171 9.66 -7.96 -13.97
N ASN A 172 8.71 -7.21 -13.41
CA ASN A 172 7.86 -7.65 -12.31
C ASN A 172 6.39 -7.32 -12.58
N GLU A 173 5.66 -8.23 -13.22
CA GLU A 173 4.25 -8.03 -13.63
C GLU A 173 3.30 -7.67 -12.49
N GLN A 174 3.64 -8.02 -11.26
CA GLN A 174 2.88 -7.69 -10.05
C GLN A 174 3.00 -6.22 -9.63
N ILE A 175 3.98 -5.46 -10.17
CA ILE A 175 4.04 -4.01 -9.98
C ILE A 175 3.09 -3.36 -10.99
N VAL A 176 1.90 -3.02 -10.53
CA VAL A 176 0.77 -2.61 -11.39
C VAL A 176 0.37 -1.15 -11.24
N MET A 177 0.92 -0.47 -10.25
CA MET A 177 0.59 0.92 -9.94
C MET A 177 1.83 1.67 -9.44
N LEU A 178 1.93 2.96 -9.77
CA LEU A 178 2.95 3.87 -9.26
C LEU A 178 2.29 4.98 -8.44
N LYS A 179 2.71 5.14 -7.20
CA LYS A 179 2.41 6.33 -6.40
C LYS A 179 3.61 7.27 -6.47
N HIS A 180 3.50 8.28 -7.32
CA HIS A 180 4.58 9.21 -7.63
C HIS A 180 4.44 10.50 -6.82
N GLU A 181 5.42 10.79 -5.97
CA GLU A 181 5.45 11.95 -5.05
C GLU A 181 6.78 12.71 -5.15
N ASP A 182 7.56 12.50 -6.23
CA ASP A 182 8.79 13.26 -6.47
C ASP A 182 8.46 14.71 -6.88
N TRP A 183 9.38 15.63 -6.61
CA TRP A 183 9.22 17.04 -6.92
C TRP A 183 10.48 17.62 -7.60
N PRO A 184 10.34 18.29 -8.73
CA PRO A 184 9.16 18.47 -9.60
C PRO A 184 8.84 17.17 -10.36
N GLY A 185 7.61 16.64 -10.23
CA GLY A 185 7.27 15.28 -10.64
C GLY A 185 6.85 15.11 -12.11
N LEU A 186 6.34 16.17 -12.77
CA LEU A 186 5.73 16.06 -14.10
C LEU A 186 6.68 15.55 -15.18
N THR A 187 7.96 15.93 -15.14
CA THR A 187 8.96 15.49 -16.11
C THR A 187 9.27 14.00 -16.05
N LYS A 188 8.97 13.36 -14.93
CA LYS A 188 9.16 11.91 -14.75
C LYS A 188 7.97 11.10 -15.30
N LEU A 189 6.81 11.77 -15.51
CA LEU A 189 5.58 11.16 -16.02
C LEU A 189 5.33 11.44 -17.50
N SER A 190 6.10 12.34 -18.10
CA SER A 190 6.06 12.69 -19.52
C SER A 190 7.14 11.95 -20.30
#